data_a9a93bb4f793de6246c85e3ac3ac933b
#
_entry.id   a9a93bb4f793de6246c85e3ac3ac933b
#
_cell.length_a   1.000
_cell.length_b   1.000
_cell.length_c   1.000
_cell.angle_alpha   90.00
_cell.angle_beta   90.00
_cell.angle_gamma   90.00
#
_symmetry.space_group_name_H-M   'P 1'
#
loop_
_entity.id
_entity.type
_entity.pdbx_description
1 polymer ?
#
loop_
_entity_poly.entity_id
_entity_poly.type
_entity_poly.pdbx_seq_one_letter_code
_entity_poly.pdbx_strand_id
1 'polypeptide(L)'
;FCSQKKRESLIDKNTRAYLLAMDKFPVDVIAHLNHRALVDVKTVCEKAQERGVYVELNEKHLDALERYAKDMIDSGVNFVVGTDAHDTKKLGKTSKIEDFIAKYDVPRDRVFGIDGKKPTFKDKKDWIENANEF
;
A
#
# COMPACT_ATOMS: atom_id res chain seq x y z
N PHE A 1 0.72 26.99 2.46
CA PHE A 1 0.02 27.11 1.19
C PHE A 1 0.97 26.76 0.05
N CYS A 2 0.90 25.53 -0.44
CA CYS A 2 1.76 25.11 -1.56
C CYS A 2 1.12 25.51 -2.89
N SER A 3 1.89 26.15 -3.78
CA SER A 3 1.47 26.35 -5.15
C SER A 3 1.26 25.00 -5.84
N GLN A 4 0.44 24.95 -6.89
CA GLN A 4 0.20 23.73 -7.67
C GLN A 4 1.52 23.10 -8.15
N LYS A 5 2.43 23.92 -8.66
CA LYS A 5 3.75 23.48 -9.14
C LYS A 5 4.59 22.85 -8.04
N LYS A 6 4.56 23.42 -6.84
CA LYS A 6 5.30 22.90 -5.67
C LYS A 6 4.72 21.58 -5.19
N ARG A 7 3.39 21.43 -5.22
CA ARG A 7 2.70 20.20 -4.88
C ARG A 7 3.04 19.07 -5.85
N GLU A 8 3.02 19.34 -7.15
CA GLU A 8 3.40 18.38 -8.20
C GLU A 8 4.84 17.90 -8.02
N SER A 9 5.76 18.82 -7.71
CA SER A 9 7.16 18.49 -7.45
C SER A 9 7.33 17.59 -6.25
N LEU A 10 6.55 17.80 -5.17
CA LEU A 10 6.55 16.94 -3.99
C LEU A 10 6.01 15.54 -4.30
N ILE A 11 4.94 15.46 -5.08
CA ILE A 11 4.36 14.19 -5.50
C ILE A 11 5.39 13.39 -6.31
N ASP A 12 6.06 14.01 -7.26
CA ASP A 12 7.10 13.37 -8.07
C ASP A 12 8.25 12.87 -7.22
N LYS A 13 8.71 13.68 -6.29
CA LYS A 13 9.81 13.34 -5.38
C LYS A 13 9.46 12.17 -4.49
N ASN A 14 8.27 12.19 -3.89
CA ASN A 14 7.79 11.11 -3.04
C ASN A 14 7.60 9.82 -3.84
N THR A 15 7.01 9.92 -5.02
CA THR A 15 6.80 8.77 -5.90
C THR A 15 8.13 8.10 -6.24
N ARG A 16 9.13 8.87 -6.64
CA ARG A 16 10.46 8.34 -6.94
C ARG A 16 11.10 7.65 -5.74
N ALA A 17 10.90 8.18 -4.53
CA ALA A 17 11.40 7.56 -3.31
C ALA A 17 10.78 6.19 -3.07
N TYR A 18 9.46 6.05 -3.26
CA TYR A 18 8.77 4.76 -3.15
C TYR A 18 9.26 3.76 -4.19
N LEU A 19 9.39 4.20 -5.46
CA LEU A 19 9.87 3.33 -6.53
C LEU A 19 11.28 2.82 -6.26
N LEU A 20 12.16 3.71 -5.80
CA LEU A 20 13.54 3.37 -5.50
C LEU A 20 13.63 2.40 -4.31
N ALA A 21 12.82 2.60 -3.29
CA ALA A 21 12.77 1.70 -2.13
C ALA A 21 12.36 0.29 -2.54
N MET A 22 11.34 0.17 -3.39
CA MET A 22 10.88 -1.12 -3.90
C MET A 22 11.91 -1.81 -4.80
N ASP A 23 12.73 -1.05 -5.51
CA ASP A 23 13.81 -1.61 -6.35
C ASP A 23 15.01 -2.08 -5.51
N LYS A 24 15.33 -1.37 -4.43
CA LYS A 24 16.53 -1.62 -3.63
C LYS A 24 16.35 -2.55 -2.44
N PHE A 25 15.13 -2.61 -1.89
CA PHE A 25 14.88 -3.33 -0.64
C PHE A 25 13.76 -4.36 -0.82
N PRO A 26 13.78 -5.45 -0.03
CA PRO A 26 12.71 -6.47 -0.07
C PRO A 26 11.47 -5.98 0.69
N VAL A 27 10.81 -4.95 0.18
CA VAL A 27 9.61 -4.38 0.76
C VAL A 27 8.45 -5.36 0.60
N ASP A 28 7.70 -5.62 1.66
CA ASP A 28 6.52 -6.47 1.65
C ASP A 28 5.23 -5.69 1.53
N VAL A 29 5.11 -4.59 2.28
CA VAL A 29 3.87 -3.84 2.39
C VAL A 29 4.15 -2.34 2.35
N ILE A 30 3.31 -1.61 1.62
CA ILE A 30 3.25 -0.16 1.73
C ILE A 30 2.07 0.17 2.65
N ALA A 31 2.38 0.70 3.82
CA ALA A 31 1.39 1.07 4.82
C ALA A 31 0.77 2.44 4.50
N HIS A 32 -0.54 2.57 4.74
CA HIS A 32 -1.35 3.79 4.57
C HIS A 32 -0.87 4.72 3.43
N LEU A 33 -0.81 4.14 2.23
CA LEU A 33 -0.38 4.84 1.02
C LEU A 33 -1.16 6.15 0.82
N ASN A 34 -0.45 7.19 0.39
CA ASN A 34 -1.01 8.51 0.07
C ASN A 34 -1.60 9.25 1.28
N HIS A 35 -1.36 8.78 2.50
CA HIS A 35 -1.88 9.42 3.72
C HIS A 35 -0.99 10.57 4.20
N ARG A 36 0.28 10.31 4.47
CA ARG A 36 1.21 11.35 4.97
C ARG A 36 2.11 11.92 3.89
N ALA A 37 2.42 11.12 2.89
CA ALA A 37 3.21 11.54 1.75
C ALA A 37 2.38 11.34 0.49
N LEU A 38 2.02 12.43 -0.17
CA LEU A 38 1.28 12.36 -1.42
C LEU A 38 2.16 11.77 -2.51
N VAL A 39 1.62 10.81 -3.24
CA VAL A 39 2.30 10.10 -4.32
C VAL A 39 1.39 9.96 -5.53
N ASP A 40 1.96 9.63 -6.67
CA ASP A 40 1.19 9.13 -7.81
C ASP A 40 0.79 7.67 -7.50
N VAL A 41 -0.43 7.48 -7.02
CA VAL A 41 -0.91 6.19 -6.55
C VAL A 41 -0.85 5.14 -7.65
N LYS A 42 -1.25 5.49 -8.87
CA LYS A 42 -1.22 4.58 -10.01
C LYS A 42 0.19 4.04 -10.26
N THR A 43 1.16 4.93 -10.36
CA THR A 43 2.56 4.58 -10.62
C THR A 43 3.13 3.70 -9.52
N VAL A 44 2.87 4.05 -8.25
CA VAL A 44 3.34 3.26 -7.10
C VAL A 44 2.71 1.87 -7.09
N CYS A 45 1.41 1.77 -7.36
CA CYS A 45 0.71 0.48 -7.39
C CYS A 45 1.17 -0.41 -8.54
N GLU A 46 1.45 0.15 -9.71
CA GLU A 46 2.02 -0.60 -10.83
C GLU A 46 3.38 -1.21 -10.47
N LYS A 47 4.23 -0.43 -9.81
CA LYS A 47 5.54 -0.90 -9.33
C LYS A 47 5.37 -1.96 -8.23
N ALA A 48 4.45 -1.73 -7.31
CA ALA A 48 4.15 -2.69 -6.24
C ALA A 48 3.71 -4.03 -6.81
N GLN A 49 2.85 -4.02 -7.82
CA GLN A 49 2.42 -5.24 -8.49
C GLN A 49 3.62 -5.96 -9.14
N GLU A 50 4.46 -5.22 -9.84
CA GLU A 50 5.66 -5.75 -10.49
C GLU A 50 6.63 -6.40 -9.49
N ARG A 51 6.77 -5.81 -8.31
CA ARG A 51 7.70 -6.27 -7.27
C ARG A 51 7.08 -7.19 -6.22
N GLY A 52 5.80 -7.52 -6.36
CA GLY A 52 5.10 -8.37 -5.39
C GLY A 52 4.94 -7.71 -4.03
N VAL A 53 4.71 -6.40 -4.00
CA VAL A 53 4.49 -5.62 -2.78
C VAL A 53 2.99 -5.44 -2.58
N TYR A 54 2.52 -5.69 -1.35
CA TYR A 54 1.13 -5.44 -0.98
C TYR A 54 0.89 -3.96 -0.69
N VAL A 55 -0.29 -3.47 -1.03
CA VAL A 55 -0.75 -2.16 -0.60
C VAL A 55 -1.75 -2.35 0.54
N GLU A 56 -1.51 -1.69 1.66
CA GLU A 56 -2.39 -1.80 2.82
C GLU A 56 -3.71 -1.06 2.58
N LEU A 57 -4.82 -1.74 2.85
CA LEU A 57 -6.11 -1.10 3.06
C LEU A 57 -6.22 -0.84 4.56
N ASN A 58 -6.00 0.41 4.96
CA ASN A 58 -5.96 0.79 6.37
C ASN A 58 -7.33 1.28 6.82
N GLU A 59 -7.89 0.65 7.86
CA GLU A 59 -9.25 0.94 8.35
C GLU A 59 -9.46 2.41 8.69
N LYS A 60 -8.42 3.14 9.08
CA LYS A 60 -8.50 4.55 9.45
C LYS A 60 -8.20 5.53 8.33
N HIS A 61 -7.58 5.07 7.25
CA HIS A 61 -7.00 5.97 6.24
C HIS A 61 -7.43 5.64 4.81
N LEU A 62 -8.59 5.02 4.64
CA LEU A 62 -9.13 4.67 3.33
C LEU A 62 -9.52 5.90 2.49
N ASP A 63 -9.84 6.99 3.13
CA ASP A 63 -10.20 8.25 2.48
C ASP A 63 -9.10 8.75 1.53
N ALA A 64 -7.84 8.51 1.87
CA ALA A 64 -6.70 8.88 1.02
C ALA A 64 -6.65 8.08 -0.29
N LEU A 65 -7.34 6.96 -0.37
CA LEU A 65 -7.32 6.03 -1.50
C LEU A 65 -8.61 6.02 -2.33
N GLU A 66 -9.69 6.61 -1.83
CA GLU A 66 -11.00 6.52 -2.49
C GLU A 66 -10.98 6.99 -3.94
N ARG A 67 -10.31 8.09 -4.22
CA ARG A 67 -10.19 8.66 -5.57
C ARG A 67 -9.42 7.76 -6.55
N TYR A 68 -8.58 6.88 -6.00
CA TYR A 68 -7.63 6.07 -6.78
C TYR A 68 -7.98 4.59 -6.79
N ALA A 69 -9.17 4.24 -6.27
CA ALA A 69 -9.60 2.84 -6.17
C ALA A 69 -9.52 2.12 -7.52
N LYS A 70 -10.01 2.75 -8.58
CA LYS A 70 -9.96 2.19 -9.92
C LYS A 70 -8.52 1.96 -10.40
N ASP A 71 -7.66 2.95 -10.22
CA ASP A 71 -6.25 2.86 -10.63
C ASP A 71 -5.53 1.73 -9.89
N MET A 72 -5.81 1.55 -8.60
CA MET A 72 -5.25 0.47 -7.80
C MET A 72 -5.73 -0.90 -8.28
N ILE A 73 -7.02 -1.02 -8.55
CA ILE A 73 -7.60 -2.27 -9.05
C ILE A 73 -7.03 -2.60 -10.42
N ASP A 74 -6.96 -1.63 -11.31
CA ASP A 74 -6.44 -1.81 -12.68
C ASP A 74 -4.95 -2.16 -12.70
N SER A 75 -4.18 -1.74 -11.69
CA SER A 75 -2.76 -2.08 -11.58
C SER A 75 -2.50 -3.57 -11.34
N GLY A 76 -3.48 -4.29 -10.84
CA GLY A 76 -3.32 -5.70 -10.49
C GLY A 76 -2.65 -5.94 -9.14
N VAL A 77 -2.37 -4.88 -8.36
CA VAL A 77 -1.72 -5.00 -7.06
C VAL A 77 -2.56 -5.80 -6.07
N ASN A 78 -1.91 -6.55 -5.20
CA ASN A 78 -2.56 -7.25 -4.10
C ASN A 78 -2.63 -6.36 -2.87
N PHE A 79 -3.69 -6.52 -2.09
CA PHE A 79 -3.94 -5.72 -0.90
C PHE A 79 -3.78 -6.55 0.37
N VAL A 80 -3.43 -5.90 1.46
CA VAL A 80 -3.45 -6.50 2.80
C VAL A 80 -4.22 -5.56 3.73
N VAL A 81 -5.02 -6.11 4.64
CA VAL A 81 -5.80 -5.28 5.55
C VAL A 81 -5.02 -4.91 6.79
N GLY A 82 -5.22 -3.68 7.27
CA GLY A 82 -4.65 -3.19 8.51
C GLY A 82 -5.69 -2.41 9.30
N THR A 83 -5.81 -2.70 10.59
CA THR A 83 -6.79 -2.04 11.45
C THR A 83 -6.29 -0.70 12.00
N ASP A 84 -4.97 -0.51 12.04
CA ASP A 84 -4.33 0.65 12.66
C ASP A 84 -4.83 0.87 14.09
N ALA A 85 -5.06 -0.24 14.81
CA ALA A 85 -5.65 -0.21 16.14
C ALA A 85 -4.63 0.26 17.18
N HIS A 86 -5.01 1.28 17.95
CA HIS A 86 -4.20 1.80 19.04
C HIS A 86 -4.69 1.30 20.41
N ASP A 87 -5.78 0.54 20.43
CA ASP A 87 -6.29 -0.14 21.62
C ASP A 87 -6.91 -1.49 21.24
N THR A 88 -7.15 -2.34 22.26
CA THR A 88 -7.66 -3.69 22.05
C THR A 88 -9.09 -3.74 21.51
N LYS A 89 -9.87 -2.69 21.71
CA LYS A 89 -11.28 -2.60 21.26
C LYS A 89 -11.39 -2.49 19.74
N LYS A 90 -10.32 -2.00 19.07
CA LYS A 90 -10.29 -1.78 17.62
C LYS A 90 -9.59 -2.91 16.86
N LEU A 91 -9.03 -3.89 17.56
CA LEU A 91 -8.40 -5.04 16.92
C LEU A 91 -9.44 -5.85 16.12
N GLY A 92 -9.09 -6.19 14.90
CA GLY A 92 -9.95 -6.96 14.01
C GLY A 92 -11.10 -6.19 13.38
N LYS A 93 -11.19 -4.88 13.62
CA LYS A 93 -12.27 -4.04 13.08
C LYS A 93 -11.97 -3.67 11.64
N THR A 94 -12.75 -4.22 10.71
CA THR A 94 -12.55 -4.05 9.25
C THR A 94 -13.82 -3.58 8.53
N SER A 95 -14.76 -2.97 9.26
CA SER A 95 -16.06 -2.56 8.68
C SER A 95 -15.91 -1.57 7.54
N LYS A 96 -15.02 -0.59 7.66
CA LYS A 96 -14.76 0.41 6.62
C LYS A 96 -14.04 -0.21 5.41
N ILE A 97 -13.15 -1.16 5.65
CA ILE A 97 -12.48 -1.91 4.60
C ILE A 97 -13.50 -2.73 3.81
N GLU A 98 -14.42 -3.41 4.49
CA GLU A 98 -15.49 -4.17 3.84
C GLU A 98 -16.39 -3.25 3.00
N ASP A 99 -16.75 -2.08 3.53
CA ASP A 99 -17.52 -1.08 2.80
C ASP A 99 -16.77 -0.57 1.56
N PHE A 100 -15.48 -0.34 1.67
CA PHE A 100 -14.61 0.08 0.57
C PHE A 100 -14.56 -1.00 -0.52
N ILE A 101 -14.38 -2.27 -0.14
CA ILE A 101 -14.37 -3.40 -1.06
C ILE A 101 -15.68 -3.47 -1.83
N ALA A 102 -16.81 -3.35 -1.13
CA ALA A 102 -18.14 -3.40 -1.74
C ALA A 102 -18.39 -2.20 -2.66
N LYS A 103 -18.03 -1.00 -2.20
CA LYS A 103 -18.27 0.25 -2.94
C LYS A 103 -17.52 0.32 -4.27
N TYR A 104 -16.28 -0.14 -4.30
CA TYR A 104 -15.41 -0.06 -5.47
C TYR A 104 -15.24 -1.39 -6.19
N ASP A 105 -15.96 -2.42 -5.76
CA ASP A 105 -15.89 -3.75 -6.35
C ASP A 105 -14.47 -4.31 -6.41
N VAL A 106 -13.76 -4.18 -5.30
CA VAL A 106 -12.37 -4.68 -5.18
C VAL A 106 -12.40 -6.22 -5.22
N PRO A 107 -11.59 -6.86 -6.09
CA PRO A 107 -11.55 -8.32 -6.13
C PRO A 107 -11.10 -8.91 -4.79
N ARG A 108 -11.98 -9.66 -4.12
CA ARG A 108 -11.68 -10.22 -2.80
C ARG A 108 -10.55 -11.24 -2.83
N ASP A 109 -10.33 -11.91 -3.95
CA ASP A 109 -9.22 -12.85 -4.13
C ASP A 109 -7.84 -12.17 -4.10
N ARG A 110 -7.81 -10.84 -4.26
CA ARG A 110 -6.59 -10.04 -4.16
C ARG A 110 -6.45 -9.30 -2.82
N VAL A 111 -7.35 -9.53 -1.88
CA VAL A 111 -7.30 -8.92 -0.54
C VAL A 111 -6.92 -9.98 0.48
N PHE A 112 -5.78 -9.79 1.12
CA PHE A 112 -5.21 -10.72 2.09
C PHE A 112 -5.41 -10.20 3.52
N GLY A 113 -5.58 -11.12 4.46
CA GLY A 113 -5.94 -10.79 5.83
C GLY A 113 -7.45 -10.85 6.07
N ILE A 114 -8.24 -11.20 5.05
CA ILE A 114 -9.67 -11.51 5.15
C ILE A 114 -9.93 -12.88 4.53
N ASP A 115 -11.10 -13.45 4.77
CA ASP A 115 -11.54 -14.73 4.19
C ASP A 115 -10.53 -15.88 4.41
N GLY A 116 -9.74 -15.80 5.49
CA GLY A 116 -8.73 -16.81 5.82
C GLY A 116 -7.48 -16.80 4.96
N LYS A 117 -7.34 -15.83 4.06
CA LYS A 117 -6.15 -15.70 3.21
C LYS A 117 -5.04 -14.95 3.94
N LYS A 118 -3.86 -15.54 3.98
CA LYS A 118 -2.68 -14.94 4.61
C LYS A 118 -1.73 -14.40 3.54
N PRO A 119 -1.15 -13.20 3.75
CA PRO A 119 -0.14 -12.69 2.81
C PRO A 119 1.14 -13.52 2.90
N THR A 120 1.89 -13.53 1.80
CA THR A 120 3.20 -14.18 1.73
C THR A 120 4.27 -13.10 1.68
N PHE A 121 5.18 -13.13 2.66
CA PHE A 121 6.25 -12.15 2.75
C PHE A 121 7.54 -12.69 2.12
N LYS A 122 8.36 -11.76 1.62
CA LYS A 122 9.64 -12.10 0.98
C LYS A 122 10.63 -12.67 1.97
N ASP A 123 11.44 -13.63 1.50
CA ASP A 123 12.60 -14.10 2.26
C ASP A 123 13.67 -12.98 2.22
N LYS A 124 14.09 -12.55 3.40
CA LYS A 124 15.05 -11.47 3.55
C LYS A 124 16.46 -11.95 3.90
N LYS A 125 16.65 -13.26 3.94
CA LYS A 125 17.92 -13.87 4.33
C LYS A 125 19.07 -13.41 3.43
N ASP A 126 18.88 -13.51 2.13
CA ASP A 126 19.91 -13.13 1.14
C ASP A 126 20.21 -11.63 1.22
N TRP A 127 19.19 -10.81 1.41
CA TRP A 127 19.37 -9.37 1.56
C TRP A 127 20.17 -9.02 2.82
N ILE A 128 19.91 -9.70 3.94
CA ILE A 128 20.62 -9.48 5.22
C ILE A 128 22.10 -9.88 5.04
N GLU A 129 22.37 -11.00 4.39
CA GLU A 129 23.72 -11.46 4.11
C GLU A 129 24.48 -10.44 3.24
N ASN A 130 23.85 -9.95 2.18
CA ASN A 130 24.44 -8.95 1.29
C ASN A 130 24.65 -7.60 1.98
N ALA A 131 23.76 -7.20 2.87
CA ALA A 131 23.87 -5.95 3.63
C ALA A 131 25.12 -5.93 4.53
N ASN A 132 25.56 -7.08 5.02
CA ASN A 132 26.74 -7.19 5.86
C ASN A 132 28.06 -7.00 5.09
N GLU A 133 28.01 -6.98 3.77
CA GLU A 133 29.16 -6.76 2.90
C GLU A 133 29.44 -5.28 2.60
N PHE A 134 28.54 -4.38 3.00
CA PHE A 134 28.67 -2.94 2.77
C PHE A 134 29.43 -2.22 3.89
#